data_706874c9f29f658d92fe5d66d99a56f5
#
_entry.id   706874c9f29f658d92fe5d66d99a56f5
#
_cell.length_a   1.000
_cell.length_b   1.000
_cell.length_c   1.000
_cell.angle_alpha   90.00
_cell.angle_beta   90.00
_cell.angle_gamma   90.00
#
_symmetry.space_group_name_H-M   'P 1'
#
loop_
_entity.id
_entity.type
_entity.pdbx_description
1 polymer ?
#
loop_
_entity_poly.entity_id
_entity_poly.type
_entity_poly.pdbx_seq_one_letter_code
_entity_poly.pdbx_strand_id
1 'polypeptide(L)'
;MGGSPSKFYWYLAGVVGQFLPWGINSVLFTWMVAVHLGEGGLRLGIAQMCIQLPGLVFILFGGLLADRIDRRKILIVFQCLAAVPVFMLILLIEISALSYGMLLVFAVGVGSLNAFIQPARDSILNQVSGPNIQQAVTMAMGLSFFAQIIGFGLAGQADTTGPVPLLLVQGTVLLFGVLVALMLPSSTPKRTSLADAREKNRKSVFGDIWGGLSLIFHSPRMFPVMILMFSVGVFYMGAFSVLNPLAVRDIYGGAAFDIALSYICFMVGTIITTIILVAIGGIRRQGLGLMMALVMGGVFLISTNLRLPFYGYLLCIGLWGMCGGVAISLGRAIIQESAPENYRARALSIYSLGTLGGGPVGAISMGYFASVIGPLSGFFVAAAGVFLTVVGVWTMTSLAKVDRL
;
A
#
# COMPACT_ATOMS: atom_id res chain seq x y z
N MET A 1 12.17 -10.93 27.80
CA MET A 1 12.96 -9.69 27.75
C MET A 1 11.96 -8.57 27.51
N GLY A 2 11.63 -7.79 28.54
CA GLY A 2 10.64 -6.70 28.44
C GLY A 2 11.16 -5.61 27.54
N GLY A 3 10.41 -5.26 26.50
CA GLY A 3 10.72 -4.14 25.63
C GLY A 3 10.81 -2.85 26.46
N SER A 4 11.91 -2.13 26.35
CA SER A 4 12.05 -0.82 27.00
C SER A 4 11.04 0.15 26.36
N PRO A 5 10.16 0.82 27.14
CA PRO A 5 9.19 1.80 26.59
C PRO A 5 9.84 2.82 25.66
N SER A 6 11.05 3.25 25.97
CA SER A 6 11.84 4.17 25.13
C SER A 6 12.08 3.64 23.72
N LYS A 7 12.37 2.35 23.53
CA LYS A 7 12.63 1.77 22.21
C LYS A 7 11.36 1.68 21.33
N PHE A 8 10.21 1.50 21.96
CA PHE A 8 8.93 1.52 21.25
C PHE A 8 8.58 2.94 20.75
N TYR A 9 8.83 3.99 21.54
CA TYR A 9 8.63 5.36 21.05
C TYR A 9 9.58 5.71 19.89
N TRP A 10 10.84 5.27 19.91
CA TRP A 10 11.74 5.42 18.76
C TRP A 10 11.23 4.66 17.53
N TYR A 11 10.67 3.47 17.73
CA TYR A 11 10.04 2.75 16.63
C TYR A 11 8.86 3.56 16.03
N LEU A 12 8.00 4.12 16.87
CA LEU A 12 6.88 4.97 16.41
C LEU A 12 7.37 6.21 15.66
N ALA A 13 8.41 6.87 16.14
CA ALA A 13 9.05 7.97 15.41
C ALA A 13 9.57 7.52 14.04
N GLY A 14 10.12 6.31 13.93
CA GLY A 14 10.52 5.69 12.67
C GLY A 14 9.33 5.40 11.74
N VAL A 15 8.15 5.07 12.26
CA VAL A 15 6.93 4.93 11.47
C VAL A 15 6.57 6.26 10.80
N VAL A 16 6.61 7.37 11.54
CA VAL A 16 6.40 8.72 10.96
C VAL A 16 7.46 9.01 9.89
N GLY A 17 8.74 8.72 10.18
CA GLY A 17 9.87 8.91 9.26
C GLY A 17 9.74 8.17 7.92
N GLN A 18 8.84 7.18 7.81
CA GLN A 18 8.57 6.48 6.55
C GLN A 18 7.24 6.88 5.91
N PHE A 19 6.16 6.91 6.72
CA PHE A 19 4.81 7.03 6.17
C PHE A 19 4.45 8.48 5.81
N LEU A 20 5.06 9.47 6.45
CA LEU A 20 4.91 10.86 6.05
C LEU A 20 5.56 11.13 4.67
N PRO A 21 6.84 10.73 4.40
CA PRO A 21 7.41 10.79 3.05
C PRO A 21 6.63 9.99 2.01
N TRP A 22 6.07 8.84 2.39
CA TRP A 22 5.20 8.06 1.51
C TRP A 22 3.93 8.83 1.12
N GLY A 23 3.30 9.50 2.10
CA GLY A 23 2.15 10.37 1.85
C GLY A 23 2.50 11.52 0.90
N ILE A 24 3.61 12.24 1.18
CA ILE A 24 4.08 13.32 0.29
C ILE A 24 4.29 12.77 -1.13
N ASN A 25 5.02 11.66 -1.25
CA ASN A 25 5.32 11.06 -2.55
C ASN A 25 4.06 10.67 -3.33
N SER A 26 3.04 10.13 -2.66
CA SER A 26 1.83 9.64 -3.32
C SER A 26 1.08 10.75 -4.07
N VAL A 27 0.96 11.93 -3.47
CA VAL A 27 0.29 13.08 -4.10
C VAL A 27 1.26 13.83 -5.03
N LEU A 28 2.46 14.16 -4.53
CA LEU A 28 3.42 15.00 -5.25
C LEU A 28 3.90 14.34 -6.55
N PHE A 29 4.22 13.04 -6.52
CA PHE A 29 4.62 12.32 -7.73
C PHE A 29 3.49 12.27 -8.77
N THR A 30 2.27 11.96 -8.31
CA THR A 30 1.09 11.93 -9.17
C THR A 30 0.81 13.30 -9.78
N TRP A 31 0.90 14.36 -8.97
CA TRP A 31 0.76 15.73 -9.43
C TRP A 31 1.85 16.12 -10.42
N MET A 32 3.11 15.78 -10.18
CA MET A 32 4.21 16.06 -11.11
C MET A 32 3.97 15.41 -12.48
N VAL A 33 3.52 14.16 -12.52
CA VAL A 33 3.26 13.46 -13.78
C VAL A 33 1.99 14.01 -14.45
N ALA A 34 0.88 14.06 -13.72
CA ALA A 34 -0.42 14.36 -14.29
C ALA A 34 -0.63 15.86 -14.53
N VAL A 35 -0.27 16.72 -13.57
CA VAL A 35 -0.58 18.15 -13.61
C VAL A 35 0.61 18.96 -14.13
N HIS A 36 1.79 18.81 -13.50
CA HIS A 36 2.97 19.62 -13.84
C HIS A 36 3.52 19.30 -15.24
N LEU A 37 3.65 18.03 -15.60
CA LEU A 37 4.05 17.63 -16.96
C LEU A 37 2.87 17.47 -17.93
N GLY A 38 1.63 17.52 -17.45
CA GLY A 38 0.42 17.38 -18.27
C GLY A 38 0.25 16.02 -18.94
N GLU A 39 0.84 14.96 -18.40
CA GLU A 39 0.85 13.66 -19.03
C GLU A 39 -0.52 12.98 -18.97
N GLY A 40 -0.82 12.17 -19.99
CA GLY A 40 -2.09 11.45 -20.10
C GLY A 40 -2.16 10.18 -19.24
N GLY A 41 -3.33 9.54 -19.28
CA GLY A 41 -3.66 8.40 -18.43
C GLY A 41 -2.67 7.23 -18.56
N LEU A 42 -2.30 6.83 -19.78
CA LEU A 42 -1.37 5.72 -20.00
C LEU A 42 0.01 6.02 -19.40
N ARG A 43 0.53 7.24 -19.56
CA ARG A 43 1.82 7.63 -18.98
C ARG A 43 1.77 7.68 -17.46
N LEU A 44 0.69 8.20 -16.87
CA LEU A 44 0.50 8.12 -15.42
C LEU A 44 0.42 6.67 -14.94
N GLY A 45 -0.27 5.80 -15.68
CA GLY A 45 -0.33 4.36 -15.39
C GLY A 45 1.04 3.68 -15.39
N ILE A 46 1.87 3.97 -16.40
CA ILE A 46 3.27 3.46 -16.49
C ILE A 46 4.09 4.01 -15.32
N ALA A 47 3.98 5.28 -14.99
CA ALA A 47 4.72 5.89 -13.88
C ALA A 47 4.34 5.23 -12.54
N GLN A 48 3.05 4.99 -12.29
CA GLN A 48 2.57 4.29 -11.09
C GLN A 48 3.01 2.82 -11.07
N MET A 49 3.03 2.14 -12.21
CA MET A 49 3.59 0.79 -12.31
C MET A 49 5.08 0.78 -11.96
N CYS A 50 5.87 1.76 -12.42
CA CYS A 50 7.30 1.88 -12.11
C CYS A 50 7.58 2.04 -10.61
N ILE A 51 6.66 2.60 -9.82
CA ILE A 51 6.77 2.61 -8.35
C ILE A 51 6.45 1.24 -7.76
N GLN A 52 5.40 0.58 -8.25
CA GLN A 52 4.84 -0.61 -7.60
C GLN A 52 5.55 -1.90 -8.00
N LEU A 53 5.91 -2.05 -9.29
CA LEU A 53 6.48 -3.29 -9.82
C LEU A 53 7.84 -3.67 -9.19
N PRO A 54 8.81 -2.75 -9.01
CA PRO A 54 10.05 -3.08 -8.33
C PRO A 54 9.82 -3.52 -6.89
N GLY A 55 8.86 -2.87 -6.19
CA GLY A 55 8.43 -3.26 -4.86
C GLY A 55 7.98 -4.72 -4.79
N LEU A 56 7.17 -5.16 -5.77
CA LEU A 56 6.71 -6.54 -5.86
C LEU A 56 7.86 -7.53 -6.13
N VAL A 57 8.79 -7.18 -7.02
CA VAL A 57 9.94 -8.03 -7.38
C VAL A 57 10.91 -8.17 -6.20
N PHE A 58 11.23 -7.06 -5.55
CA PHE A 58 12.27 -7.04 -4.51
C PHE A 58 11.77 -7.37 -3.11
N ILE A 59 10.45 -7.43 -2.83
CA ILE A 59 9.93 -7.72 -1.48
C ILE A 59 10.39 -9.07 -0.94
N LEU A 60 10.52 -10.08 -1.81
CA LEU A 60 11.03 -11.40 -1.44
C LEU A 60 12.51 -11.34 -1.05
N PHE A 61 13.31 -10.57 -1.79
CA PHE A 61 14.72 -10.34 -1.47
C PHE A 61 14.88 -9.51 -0.19
N GLY A 62 14.00 -8.52 0.01
CA GLY A 62 13.95 -7.72 1.24
C GLY A 62 13.69 -8.57 2.49
N GLY A 63 12.76 -9.52 2.42
CA GLY A 63 12.51 -10.49 3.48
C GLY A 63 13.72 -11.36 3.79
N LEU A 64 14.35 -11.95 2.75
CA LEU A 64 15.56 -12.76 2.90
C LEU A 64 16.74 -11.97 3.49
N LEU A 65 16.87 -10.71 3.11
CA LEU A 65 17.91 -9.83 3.64
C LEU A 65 17.68 -9.50 5.10
N ALA A 66 16.42 -9.23 5.50
CA ALA A 66 16.03 -8.96 6.88
C ALA A 66 16.23 -10.15 7.82
N ASP A 67 16.27 -11.38 7.29
CA ASP A 67 16.58 -12.59 8.06
C ASP A 67 18.08 -12.82 8.24
N ARG A 68 18.93 -12.28 7.37
CA ARG A 68 20.38 -12.51 7.35
C ARG A 68 21.22 -11.39 7.93
N ILE A 69 20.73 -10.15 7.79
CA ILE A 69 21.43 -8.94 8.21
C ILE A 69 20.69 -8.30 9.38
N ASP A 70 21.43 -7.56 10.19
CA ASP A 70 20.83 -6.74 11.25
C ASP A 70 19.80 -5.76 10.64
N ARG A 71 18.54 -5.90 11.06
CA ARG A 71 17.40 -5.14 10.58
C ARG A 71 17.58 -3.63 10.76
N ARG A 72 18.26 -3.23 11.84
CA ARG A 72 18.65 -1.84 12.08
C ARG A 72 19.57 -1.33 10.97
N LYS A 73 20.58 -2.11 10.55
CA LYS A 73 21.50 -1.74 9.46
C LYS A 73 20.75 -1.62 8.14
N ILE A 74 19.80 -2.52 7.86
CA ILE A 74 18.94 -2.45 6.67
C ILE A 74 18.17 -1.13 6.66
N LEU A 75 17.51 -0.77 7.77
CA LEU A 75 16.78 0.50 7.86
C LEU A 75 17.70 1.71 7.62
N ILE A 76 18.86 1.75 8.26
CA ILE A 76 19.81 2.85 8.10
C ILE A 76 20.26 3.00 6.65
N VAL A 77 20.72 1.91 6.03
CA VAL A 77 21.25 1.94 4.67
C VAL A 77 20.17 2.26 3.65
N PHE A 78 19.04 1.56 3.69
CA PHE A 78 18.00 1.73 2.68
C PHE A 78 17.20 3.03 2.83
N GLN A 79 17.03 3.57 4.05
CA GLN A 79 16.44 4.91 4.23
C GLN A 79 17.40 6.01 3.76
N CYS A 80 18.70 5.88 4.01
CA CYS A 80 19.69 6.80 3.48
C CYS A 80 19.70 6.77 1.94
N LEU A 81 19.71 5.57 1.35
CA LEU A 81 19.60 5.41 -0.10
C LEU A 81 18.27 5.93 -0.66
N ALA A 82 17.16 5.80 0.06
CA ALA A 82 15.86 6.32 -0.36
C ALA A 82 15.80 7.86 -0.44
N ALA A 83 16.64 8.56 0.30
CA ALA A 83 16.77 10.01 0.19
C ALA A 83 17.52 10.45 -1.09
N VAL A 84 18.38 9.59 -1.66
CA VAL A 84 19.18 9.93 -2.84
C VAL A 84 18.32 10.29 -4.06
N PRO A 85 17.35 9.46 -4.52
CA PRO A 85 16.50 9.83 -5.64
C PRO A 85 15.69 11.10 -5.37
N VAL A 86 15.31 11.38 -4.12
CA VAL A 86 14.58 12.60 -3.75
C VAL A 86 15.44 13.84 -3.96
N PHE A 87 16.67 13.84 -3.44
CA PHE A 87 17.60 14.96 -3.63
C PHE A 87 18.06 15.08 -5.07
N MET A 88 18.23 13.98 -5.78
CA MET A 88 18.52 13.98 -7.22
C MET A 88 17.38 14.63 -8.01
N LEU A 89 16.12 14.35 -7.64
CA LEU A 89 14.96 14.97 -8.28
C LEU A 89 14.92 16.49 -8.04
N ILE A 90 15.26 16.96 -6.83
CA ILE A 90 15.40 18.39 -6.55
C ILE A 90 16.43 19.03 -7.49
N LEU A 91 17.62 18.43 -7.61
CA LEU A 91 18.67 18.93 -8.49
C LEU A 91 18.19 19.03 -9.95
N LEU A 92 17.48 18.01 -10.45
CA LEU A 92 16.95 17.98 -11.80
C LEU A 92 15.90 19.08 -12.04
N ILE A 93 15.08 19.40 -11.04
CA ILE A 93 14.12 20.51 -11.11
C ILE A 93 14.84 21.86 -11.15
N GLU A 94 15.82 22.08 -10.28
CA GLU A 94 16.59 23.33 -10.19
C GLU A 94 17.35 23.66 -11.50
N ILE A 95 17.92 22.64 -12.16
CA ILE A 95 18.60 22.82 -13.46
C ILE A 95 17.63 22.76 -14.65
N SER A 96 16.33 22.78 -14.42
CA SER A 96 15.26 22.71 -15.46
C SER A 96 15.39 21.49 -16.39
N ALA A 97 15.96 20.39 -15.90
CA ALA A 97 16.15 19.14 -16.63
C ALA A 97 15.09 18.07 -16.32
N LEU A 98 14.00 18.45 -15.62
CA LEU A 98 12.93 17.52 -15.29
C LEU A 98 12.25 17.00 -16.57
N SER A 99 12.20 15.68 -16.71
CA SER A 99 11.52 15.00 -17.80
C SER A 99 10.72 13.81 -17.30
N TYR A 100 9.75 13.36 -18.09
CA TYR A 100 8.99 12.15 -17.76
C TYR A 100 9.89 10.92 -17.54
N GLY A 101 10.92 10.72 -18.36
CA GLY A 101 11.88 9.62 -18.20
C GLY A 101 12.60 9.65 -16.85
N MET A 102 12.97 10.85 -16.36
CA MET A 102 13.61 11.00 -15.05
C MET A 102 12.65 10.70 -13.89
N LEU A 103 11.37 11.04 -14.03
CA LEU A 103 10.35 10.62 -13.07
C LEU A 103 10.17 9.10 -13.05
N LEU A 104 10.31 8.40 -14.18
CA LEU A 104 10.30 6.93 -14.19
C LEU A 104 11.50 6.35 -13.45
N VAL A 105 12.71 6.89 -13.66
CA VAL A 105 13.92 6.46 -12.93
C VAL A 105 13.76 6.68 -11.41
N PHE A 106 13.23 7.85 -11.03
CA PHE A 106 12.89 8.16 -9.64
C PHE A 106 11.89 7.13 -9.08
N ALA A 107 10.83 6.82 -9.83
CA ALA A 107 9.79 5.87 -9.45
C ALA A 107 10.36 4.46 -9.19
N VAL A 108 11.18 3.95 -10.11
CA VAL A 108 11.87 2.66 -9.97
C VAL A 108 12.79 2.66 -8.75
N GLY A 109 13.55 3.75 -8.54
CA GLY A 109 14.44 3.91 -7.39
C GLY A 109 13.68 3.84 -6.06
N VAL A 110 12.66 4.67 -5.89
CA VAL A 110 11.83 4.71 -4.68
C VAL A 110 11.13 3.38 -4.43
N GLY A 111 10.52 2.79 -5.46
CA GLY A 111 9.84 1.51 -5.37
C GLY A 111 10.76 0.36 -4.94
N SER A 112 11.96 0.30 -5.54
CA SER A 112 12.98 -0.71 -5.21
C SER A 112 13.43 -0.61 -3.75
N LEU A 113 13.73 0.59 -3.28
CA LEU A 113 14.27 0.80 -1.92
C LEU A 113 13.23 0.54 -0.83
N ASN A 114 11.97 0.91 -1.07
CA ASN A 114 10.89 0.64 -0.12
C ASN A 114 10.64 -0.86 0.11
N ALA A 115 10.90 -1.71 -0.88
CA ALA A 115 10.77 -3.17 -0.75
C ALA A 115 11.66 -3.78 0.35
N PHE A 116 12.79 -3.13 0.67
CA PHE A 116 13.71 -3.58 1.72
C PHE A 116 13.38 -2.96 3.09
N ILE A 117 12.85 -1.74 3.11
CA ILE A 117 12.56 -1.01 4.35
C ILE A 117 11.38 -1.66 5.10
N GLN A 118 10.32 -2.00 4.39
CA GLN A 118 9.07 -2.51 4.99
C GLN A 118 9.29 -3.79 5.82
N PRO A 119 9.87 -4.89 5.28
CA PRO A 119 10.06 -6.14 6.05
C PRO A 119 10.98 -5.96 7.25
N ALA A 120 12.02 -5.15 7.12
CA ALA A 120 12.95 -4.86 8.21
C ALA A 120 12.24 -4.16 9.38
N ARG A 121 11.35 -3.20 9.09
CA ARG A 121 10.55 -2.49 10.09
C ARG A 121 9.55 -3.39 10.78
N ASP A 122 8.75 -4.16 10.03
CA ASP A 122 7.75 -5.08 10.58
C ASP A 122 8.39 -6.09 11.54
N SER A 123 9.60 -6.51 11.21
CA SER A 123 10.38 -7.41 12.07
C SER A 123 10.87 -6.76 13.36
N ILE A 124 11.17 -5.44 13.38
CA ILE A 124 11.59 -4.71 14.59
C ILE A 124 10.40 -4.52 15.52
N LEU A 125 9.20 -4.30 15.00
CA LEU A 125 7.99 -4.17 15.82
C LEU A 125 7.86 -5.33 16.82
N ASN A 126 8.05 -6.56 16.36
CA ASN A 126 7.98 -7.75 17.20
C ASN A 126 9.02 -7.77 18.33
N GLN A 127 10.12 -7.02 18.21
CA GLN A 127 11.17 -6.95 19.24
C GLN A 127 10.90 -5.87 20.29
N VAL A 128 10.21 -4.78 19.89
CA VAL A 128 10.00 -3.60 20.75
C VAL A 128 8.59 -3.52 21.34
N SER A 129 7.64 -4.33 20.83
CA SER A 129 6.22 -4.31 21.23
C SER A 129 5.95 -4.75 22.67
N GLY A 130 6.90 -5.44 23.33
CA GLY A 130 6.66 -5.99 24.68
C GLY A 130 5.55 -7.07 24.69
N PRO A 131 4.85 -7.26 25.84
CA PRO A 131 3.85 -8.34 25.99
C PRO A 131 2.56 -8.08 25.18
N ASN A 132 2.23 -6.83 24.85
CA ASN A 132 0.99 -6.43 24.19
C ASN A 132 1.21 -6.09 22.70
N ILE A 133 1.63 -7.09 21.92
CA ILE A 133 1.93 -6.93 20.50
C ILE A 133 0.74 -6.37 19.69
N GLN A 134 -0.48 -6.79 20.01
CA GLN A 134 -1.68 -6.32 19.32
C GLN A 134 -1.88 -4.80 19.49
N GLN A 135 -1.70 -4.29 20.70
CA GLN A 135 -1.77 -2.86 20.97
C GLN A 135 -0.68 -2.10 20.22
N ALA A 136 0.56 -2.61 20.23
CA ALA A 136 1.68 -2.02 19.52
C ALA A 136 1.44 -1.94 18.00
N VAL A 137 0.90 -3.01 17.39
CA VAL A 137 0.52 -3.05 15.98
C VAL A 137 -0.57 -2.01 15.68
N THR A 138 -1.62 -1.94 16.52
CA THR A 138 -2.72 -0.97 16.33
C THR A 138 -2.21 0.47 16.43
N MET A 139 -1.35 0.79 17.39
CA MET A 139 -0.75 2.13 17.52
C MET A 139 0.13 2.47 16.30
N ALA A 140 0.96 1.53 15.85
CA ALA A 140 1.82 1.73 14.68
C ALA A 140 1.00 1.95 13.41
N MET A 141 -0.07 1.18 13.19
CA MET A 141 -0.99 1.36 12.05
C MET A 141 -1.73 2.70 12.11
N GLY A 142 -2.29 3.04 13.26
CA GLY A 142 -2.97 4.34 13.43
C GLY A 142 -2.05 5.51 13.14
N LEU A 143 -0.82 5.46 13.67
CA LEU A 143 0.18 6.49 13.44
C LEU A 143 0.64 6.54 11.96
N SER A 144 0.73 5.39 11.28
CA SER A 144 1.09 5.34 9.86
C SER A 144 0.02 6.02 8.99
N PHE A 145 -1.26 5.79 9.26
CA PHE A 145 -2.35 6.46 8.55
C PHE A 145 -2.37 7.97 8.81
N PHE A 146 -2.17 8.36 10.08
CA PHE A 146 -2.10 9.77 10.45
C PHE A 146 -0.92 10.49 9.77
N ALA A 147 0.26 9.87 9.76
CA ALA A 147 1.44 10.40 9.08
C ALA A 147 1.22 10.53 7.56
N GLN A 148 0.55 9.55 6.93
CA GLN A 148 0.19 9.62 5.51
C GLN A 148 -0.75 10.78 5.21
N ILE A 149 -1.80 10.98 6.04
CA ILE A 149 -2.75 12.08 5.86
C ILE A 149 -2.04 13.43 5.96
N ILE A 150 -1.12 13.59 6.92
CA ILE A 150 -0.28 14.81 7.00
C ILE A 150 0.56 14.95 5.73
N GLY A 151 1.16 13.86 5.25
CA GLY A 151 1.94 13.86 4.01
C GLY A 151 1.11 14.26 2.79
N PHE A 152 -0.12 13.77 2.67
CA PHE A 152 -1.06 14.19 1.60
C PHE A 152 -1.36 15.68 1.68
N GLY A 153 -1.68 16.19 2.88
CA GLY A 153 -1.98 17.61 3.09
C GLY A 153 -0.80 18.53 2.79
N LEU A 154 0.42 18.13 3.15
CA LEU A 154 1.63 18.87 2.79
C LEU A 154 1.82 18.91 1.27
N ALA A 155 1.74 17.75 0.60
CA ALA A 155 1.90 17.66 -0.85
C ALA A 155 0.79 18.40 -1.62
N GLY A 156 -0.40 18.56 -1.02
CA GLY A 156 -1.47 19.38 -1.56
C GLY A 156 -1.12 20.86 -1.73
N GLN A 157 -0.02 21.32 -1.17
CA GLN A 157 0.46 22.70 -1.34
C GLN A 157 1.38 22.87 -2.56
N ALA A 158 1.56 21.82 -3.40
CA ALA A 158 2.52 21.84 -4.50
C ALA A 158 2.25 22.97 -5.54
N ASP A 159 1.00 23.35 -5.74
CA ASP A 159 0.67 24.44 -6.67
C ASP A 159 1.11 25.81 -6.17
N THR A 160 1.18 26.02 -4.86
CA THR A 160 1.52 27.32 -4.25
C THR A 160 3.00 27.42 -3.88
N THR A 161 3.58 26.32 -3.37
CA THR A 161 4.97 26.31 -2.88
C THR A 161 5.96 25.77 -3.90
N GLY A 162 5.46 25.11 -4.94
CA GLY A 162 6.27 24.33 -5.87
C GLY A 162 6.70 22.96 -5.29
N PRO A 163 7.30 22.10 -6.14
CA PRO A 163 7.68 20.75 -5.72
C PRO A 163 8.93 20.70 -4.84
N VAL A 164 9.87 21.63 -4.99
CA VAL A 164 11.18 21.61 -4.33
C VAL A 164 11.10 21.66 -2.80
N PRO A 165 10.35 22.60 -2.16
CA PRO A 165 10.21 22.61 -0.71
C PRO A 165 9.62 21.31 -0.15
N LEU A 166 8.66 20.70 -0.85
CA LEU A 166 8.01 19.47 -0.45
C LEU A 166 8.94 18.26 -0.56
N LEU A 167 9.76 18.21 -1.61
CA LEU A 167 10.83 17.21 -1.75
C LEU A 167 11.91 17.38 -0.68
N LEU A 168 12.25 18.62 -0.30
CA LEU A 168 13.16 18.89 0.81
C LEU A 168 12.60 18.36 2.13
N VAL A 169 11.32 18.61 2.43
CA VAL A 169 10.64 18.01 3.59
C VAL A 169 10.68 16.49 3.51
N GLN A 170 10.35 15.90 2.36
CA GLN A 170 10.39 14.45 2.15
C GLN A 170 11.78 13.87 2.41
N GLY A 171 12.83 14.46 1.82
CA GLY A 171 14.21 14.01 1.98
C GLY A 171 14.73 14.17 3.41
N THR A 172 14.45 15.30 4.05
CA THR A 172 14.87 15.55 5.45
C THR A 172 14.17 14.61 6.44
N VAL A 173 12.88 14.30 6.24
CA VAL A 173 12.17 13.34 7.08
C VAL A 173 12.67 11.91 6.86
N LEU A 174 13.08 11.53 5.65
CA LEU A 174 13.76 10.24 5.40
C LEU A 174 15.10 10.17 6.16
N LEU A 175 15.91 11.23 6.12
CA LEU A 175 17.17 11.30 6.86
C LEU A 175 16.93 11.31 8.38
N PHE A 176 15.90 11.99 8.87
CA PHE A 176 15.46 11.87 10.27
C PHE A 176 15.14 10.41 10.63
N GLY A 177 14.48 9.67 9.74
CA GLY A 177 14.24 8.24 9.90
C GLY A 177 15.53 7.42 10.07
N VAL A 178 16.64 7.83 9.43
CA VAL A 178 17.97 7.23 9.63
C VAL A 178 18.47 7.47 11.07
N LEU A 179 18.36 8.71 11.56
CA LEU A 179 18.76 9.06 12.94
C LEU A 179 17.94 8.25 13.96
N VAL A 180 16.64 8.12 13.73
CA VAL A 180 15.76 7.31 14.57
C VAL A 180 16.15 5.82 14.52
N ALA A 181 16.52 5.31 13.35
CA ALA A 181 16.97 3.92 13.20
C ALA A 181 18.25 3.63 14.01
N LEU A 182 19.11 4.64 14.23
CA LEU A 182 20.28 4.51 15.10
C LEU A 182 19.92 4.25 16.58
N MET A 183 18.73 4.64 17.03
CA MET A 183 18.26 4.44 18.41
C MET A 183 17.52 3.09 18.61
N LEU A 184 17.22 2.38 17.50
CA LEU A 184 16.56 1.08 17.56
C LEU A 184 17.52 -0.03 18.03
N PRO A 185 16.98 -1.11 18.63
CA PRO A 185 17.82 -2.23 19.06
C PRO A 185 18.48 -2.93 17.85
N SER A 186 19.78 -3.22 17.96
CA SER A 186 20.43 -4.11 17.01
C SER A 186 19.92 -5.54 17.21
N SER A 187 19.53 -6.17 16.13
CA SER A 187 19.15 -7.58 16.13
C SER A 187 20.27 -8.40 15.50
N THR A 188 21.12 -8.98 16.34
CA THR A 188 22.04 -10.01 15.83
C THR A 188 21.20 -11.16 15.28
N PRO A 189 21.35 -11.51 14.00
CA PRO A 189 20.71 -12.70 13.48
C PRO A 189 21.13 -13.90 14.36
N LYS A 190 20.20 -14.73 14.80
CA LYS A 190 20.55 -16.01 15.43
C LYS A 190 21.50 -16.71 14.46
N ARG A 191 22.76 -16.89 14.88
CA ARG A 191 23.76 -17.72 14.19
C ARG A 191 23.25 -19.17 14.23
N THR A 192 22.34 -19.53 13.35
CA THR A 192 22.14 -20.92 12.98
C THR A 192 23.45 -21.38 12.34
N SER A 193 24.01 -22.51 12.78
CA SER A 193 25.31 -22.97 12.27
C SER A 193 25.30 -22.98 10.74
N LEU A 194 26.40 -22.55 10.12
CA LEU A 194 26.49 -22.45 8.65
C LEU A 194 26.20 -23.78 7.93
N ALA A 195 26.29 -24.92 8.63
CA ALA A 195 25.93 -26.24 8.16
C ALA A 195 24.41 -26.44 8.12
N ASP A 196 23.68 -26.10 9.19
CA ASP A 196 22.20 -26.19 9.24
C ASP A 196 21.52 -25.18 8.31
N ALA A 197 22.16 -24.02 8.09
CA ALA A 197 21.67 -22.99 7.18
C ALA A 197 21.81 -23.39 5.70
N ARG A 198 22.84 -24.15 5.33
CA ARG A 198 23.05 -24.59 3.92
C ARG A 198 22.08 -25.69 3.52
N GLU A 199 21.79 -26.63 4.41
CA GLU A 199 20.91 -27.78 4.13
C GLU A 199 19.43 -27.39 4.16
N LYS A 200 19.02 -26.51 5.09
CA LYS A 200 17.68 -25.96 5.20
C LYS A 200 17.35 -24.93 4.09
N ASN A 201 18.36 -24.25 3.54
CA ASN A 201 18.17 -23.04 2.72
C ASN A 201 17.98 -23.31 1.21
N ARG A 202 18.39 -24.44 0.68
CA ARG A 202 18.31 -24.72 -0.78
C ARG A 202 17.01 -25.43 -1.19
N LYS A 203 16.44 -26.23 -0.30
CA LYS A 203 15.13 -26.90 -0.49
C LYS A 203 13.96 -26.15 0.16
N SER A 204 14.23 -25.24 1.12
CA SER A 204 13.21 -24.68 2.01
C SER A 204 12.49 -23.47 1.43
N VAL A 205 13.16 -22.47 0.81
CA VAL A 205 12.49 -21.20 0.45
C VAL A 205 11.51 -21.39 -0.71
N PHE A 206 11.92 -22.04 -1.78
CA PHE A 206 11.02 -22.36 -2.90
C PHE A 206 9.96 -23.41 -2.49
N GLY A 207 10.34 -24.43 -1.73
CA GLY A 207 9.41 -25.42 -1.18
C GLY A 207 8.42 -24.81 -0.20
N ASP A 208 8.85 -23.85 0.60
CA ASP A 208 8.02 -23.15 1.57
C ASP A 208 7.03 -22.17 0.90
N ILE A 209 7.47 -21.46 -0.13
CA ILE A 209 6.57 -20.61 -0.96
C ILE A 209 5.58 -21.50 -1.72
N TRP A 210 6.05 -22.57 -2.33
CA TRP A 210 5.21 -23.52 -3.04
C TRP A 210 4.22 -24.23 -2.13
N GLY A 211 4.65 -24.63 -0.92
CA GLY A 211 3.77 -25.19 0.10
C GLY A 211 2.69 -24.22 0.57
N GLY A 212 3.04 -22.96 0.79
CA GLY A 212 2.10 -21.91 1.12
C GLY A 212 1.13 -21.60 -0.03
N LEU A 213 1.62 -21.56 -1.25
CA LEU A 213 0.82 -21.34 -2.46
C LEU A 213 -0.14 -22.51 -2.67
N SER A 214 0.36 -23.75 -2.60
CA SER A 214 -0.45 -24.97 -2.68
C SER A 214 -1.55 -25.01 -1.61
N LEU A 215 -1.24 -24.62 -0.36
CA LEU A 215 -2.20 -24.53 0.72
C LEU A 215 -3.34 -23.56 0.40
N ILE A 216 -3.02 -22.39 -0.16
CA ILE A 216 -4.02 -21.39 -0.53
C ILE A 216 -4.86 -21.88 -1.71
N PHE A 217 -4.23 -22.40 -2.77
CA PHE A 217 -4.95 -22.85 -3.97
C PHE A 217 -5.90 -24.01 -3.71
N HIS A 218 -5.59 -24.87 -2.74
CA HIS A 218 -6.46 -26.00 -2.36
C HIS A 218 -7.45 -25.64 -1.25
N SER A 219 -7.40 -24.46 -0.67
CA SER A 219 -8.30 -24.04 0.38
C SER A 219 -9.57 -23.41 -0.18
N PRO A 220 -10.74 -23.98 0.08
CA PRO A 220 -12.03 -23.43 -0.40
C PRO A 220 -12.38 -22.09 0.25
N ARG A 221 -11.68 -21.68 1.32
CA ARG A 221 -11.88 -20.40 2.01
C ARG A 221 -10.83 -19.36 1.60
N MET A 222 -9.56 -19.74 1.44
CA MET A 222 -8.47 -18.79 1.17
C MET A 222 -8.36 -18.43 -0.30
N PHE A 223 -8.53 -19.39 -1.21
CA PHE A 223 -8.39 -19.16 -2.66
C PHE A 223 -9.35 -18.10 -3.19
N PRO A 224 -10.68 -18.14 -2.87
CA PRO A 224 -11.60 -17.11 -3.31
C PRO A 224 -11.23 -15.71 -2.80
N VAL A 225 -10.76 -15.60 -1.54
CA VAL A 225 -10.31 -14.33 -0.98
C VAL A 225 -9.10 -13.80 -1.74
N MET A 226 -8.17 -14.67 -2.15
CA MET A 226 -7.01 -14.27 -2.97
C MET A 226 -7.44 -13.71 -4.33
N ILE A 227 -8.40 -14.35 -5.01
CA ILE A 227 -8.96 -13.85 -6.28
C ILE A 227 -9.58 -12.46 -6.09
N LEU A 228 -10.40 -12.29 -5.06
CA LEU A 228 -11.03 -11.00 -4.75
C LEU A 228 -9.97 -9.92 -4.45
N MET A 229 -8.96 -10.22 -3.65
CA MET A 229 -7.93 -9.25 -3.30
C MET A 229 -6.99 -8.93 -4.48
N PHE A 230 -6.70 -9.90 -5.34
CA PHE A 230 -6.00 -9.62 -6.60
C PHE A 230 -6.82 -8.69 -7.50
N SER A 231 -8.14 -8.91 -7.59
CA SER A 231 -9.02 -8.02 -8.35
C SER A 231 -9.09 -6.62 -7.75
N VAL A 232 -9.06 -6.48 -6.42
CA VAL A 232 -8.91 -5.19 -5.74
C VAL A 232 -7.60 -4.51 -6.15
N GLY A 233 -6.50 -5.25 -6.21
CA GLY A 233 -5.21 -4.76 -6.71
C GLY A 233 -5.31 -4.22 -8.14
N VAL A 234 -5.89 -5.01 -9.05
CA VAL A 234 -6.02 -4.63 -10.47
C VAL A 234 -6.98 -3.46 -10.65
N PHE A 235 -8.19 -3.55 -10.12
CA PHE A 235 -9.23 -2.60 -10.45
C PHE A 235 -9.27 -1.41 -9.48
N TYR A 236 -9.24 -1.64 -8.17
CA TYR A 236 -9.41 -0.56 -7.20
C TYR A 236 -8.12 0.19 -6.91
N MET A 237 -6.96 -0.49 -6.80
CA MET A 237 -5.69 0.22 -6.64
C MET A 237 -5.31 0.98 -7.91
N GLY A 238 -5.57 0.42 -9.09
CA GLY A 238 -5.40 1.13 -10.36
C GLY A 238 -6.33 2.35 -10.47
N ALA A 239 -7.60 2.21 -10.08
CA ALA A 239 -8.55 3.32 -10.03
C ALA A 239 -8.09 4.41 -9.06
N PHE A 240 -7.63 4.04 -7.87
CA PHE A 240 -7.15 4.98 -6.86
C PHE A 240 -5.91 5.75 -7.30
N SER A 241 -4.92 5.06 -7.86
CA SER A 241 -3.62 5.65 -8.20
C SER A 241 -3.61 6.40 -9.54
N VAL A 242 -4.53 6.08 -10.45
CA VAL A 242 -4.54 6.64 -11.81
C VAL A 242 -5.84 7.37 -12.14
N LEU A 243 -7.01 6.72 -12.00
CA LEU A 243 -8.28 7.33 -12.41
C LEU A 243 -8.67 8.49 -11.49
N ASN A 244 -8.50 8.34 -10.18
CA ASN A 244 -8.89 9.37 -9.20
C ASN A 244 -8.15 10.71 -9.45
N PRO A 245 -6.81 10.78 -9.51
CA PRO A 245 -6.14 12.05 -9.79
C PRO A 245 -6.46 12.62 -11.17
N LEU A 246 -6.65 11.78 -12.19
CA LEU A 246 -7.07 12.23 -13.51
C LEU A 246 -8.49 12.78 -13.52
N ALA A 247 -9.42 12.16 -12.79
CA ALA A 247 -10.77 12.69 -12.64
C ALA A 247 -10.76 14.05 -11.96
N VAL A 248 -9.96 14.21 -10.90
CA VAL A 248 -9.80 15.51 -10.23
C VAL A 248 -9.27 16.56 -11.19
N ARG A 249 -8.23 16.26 -11.99
CA ARG A 249 -7.65 17.19 -12.96
C ARG A 249 -8.59 17.46 -14.12
N ASP A 250 -9.07 16.43 -14.82
CA ASP A 250 -9.71 16.57 -16.15
C ASP A 250 -11.18 16.95 -16.07
N ILE A 251 -11.87 16.58 -14.97
CA ILE A 251 -13.31 16.82 -14.82
C ILE A 251 -13.59 18.02 -13.92
N TYR A 252 -12.82 18.12 -12.82
CA TYR A 252 -13.06 19.17 -11.82
C TYR A 252 -12.08 20.34 -11.93
N GLY A 253 -11.08 20.26 -12.85
CA GLY A 253 -10.05 21.29 -12.98
C GLY A 253 -9.21 21.46 -11.72
N GLY A 254 -9.18 20.44 -10.87
CA GLY A 254 -8.49 20.46 -9.59
C GLY A 254 -6.98 20.28 -9.73
N ALA A 255 -6.26 20.73 -8.72
CA ALA A 255 -4.82 20.75 -8.64
C ALA A 255 -4.29 19.85 -7.52
N ALA A 256 -3.08 20.10 -7.00
CA ALA A 256 -2.47 19.26 -5.96
C ALA A 256 -3.33 19.14 -4.70
N PHE A 257 -3.93 20.25 -4.26
CA PHE A 257 -4.77 20.26 -3.07
C PHE A 257 -6.00 19.37 -3.22
N ASP A 258 -6.66 19.40 -4.38
CA ASP A 258 -7.86 18.61 -4.64
C ASP A 258 -7.55 17.12 -4.77
N ILE A 259 -6.39 16.77 -5.35
CA ILE A 259 -5.88 15.40 -5.38
C ILE A 259 -5.60 14.93 -3.95
N ALA A 260 -4.91 15.74 -3.14
CA ALA A 260 -4.63 15.43 -1.75
C ALA A 260 -5.92 15.22 -0.95
N LEU A 261 -6.91 16.09 -1.13
CA LEU A 261 -8.20 16.03 -0.44
C LEU A 261 -8.95 14.74 -0.79
N SER A 262 -8.92 14.29 -2.05
CA SER A 262 -9.53 13.03 -2.46
C SER A 262 -8.84 11.81 -1.78
N TYR A 263 -7.51 11.83 -1.65
CA TYR A 263 -6.76 10.78 -0.95
C TYR A 263 -7.04 10.79 0.56
N ILE A 264 -7.15 11.99 1.15
CA ILE A 264 -7.54 12.16 2.56
C ILE A 264 -8.94 11.61 2.79
N CYS A 265 -9.93 11.96 1.97
CA CYS A 265 -11.30 11.45 2.09
C CYS A 265 -11.36 9.92 2.04
N PHE A 266 -10.64 9.30 1.10
CA PHE A 266 -10.53 7.84 1.02
C PHE A 266 -9.92 7.24 2.29
N MET A 267 -8.81 7.80 2.77
CA MET A 267 -8.12 7.32 3.97
C MET A 267 -8.97 7.49 5.24
N VAL A 268 -9.64 8.63 5.38
CA VAL A 268 -10.58 8.89 6.49
C VAL A 268 -11.72 7.87 6.47
N GLY A 269 -12.30 7.58 5.31
CA GLY A 269 -13.30 6.53 5.17
C GLY A 269 -12.79 5.17 5.64
N THR A 270 -11.58 4.80 5.23
CA THR A 270 -10.93 3.55 5.65
C THR A 270 -10.70 3.49 7.16
N ILE A 271 -10.26 4.60 7.78
CA ILE A 271 -10.02 4.70 9.23
C ILE A 271 -11.35 4.56 9.99
N ILE A 272 -12.38 5.32 9.59
CA ILE A 272 -13.71 5.30 10.23
C ILE A 272 -14.23 3.86 10.26
N THR A 273 -14.19 3.17 9.13
CA THR A 273 -14.67 1.78 9.06
C THR A 273 -13.84 0.84 9.91
N THR A 274 -12.52 1.00 9.94
CA THR A 274 -11.66 0.17 10.78
C THR A 274 -12.00 0.34 12.27
N ILE A 275 -12.25 1.58 12.70
CA ILE A 275 -12.68 1.88 14.08
C ILE A 275 -14.05 1.24 14.37
N ILE A 276 -15.02 1.39 13.46
CA ILE A 276 -16.34 0.78 13.60
C ILE A 276 -16.23 -0.74 13.72
N LEU A 277 -15.45 -1.42 12.85
CA LEU A 277 -15.27 -2.86 12.90
C LEU A 277 -14.66 -3.35 14.21
N VAL A 278 -13.71 -2.59 14.76
CA VAL A 278 -13.13 -2.88 16.08
C VAL A 278 -14.17 -2.69 17.19
N ALA A 279 -14.95 -1.61 17.14
CA ALA A 279 -15.95 -1.30 18.17
C ALA A 279 -17.11 -2.32 18.22
N ILE A 280 -17.56 -2.83 17.06
CA ILE A 280 -18.63 -3.86 16.99
C ILE A 280 -18.11 -5.29 17.19
N GLY A 281 -16.78 -5.48 17.37
CA GLY A 281 -16.18 -6.81 17.54
C GLY A 281 -16.09 -7.63 16.26
N GLY A 282 -16.24 -7.02 15.07
CA GLY A 282 -16.15 -7.65 13.75
C GLY A 282 -17.49 -8.12 13.20
N ILE A 283 -17.48 -8.68 11.99
CA ILE A 283 -18.65 -9.16 11.26
C ILE A 283 -18.70 -10.69 11.35
N ARG A 284 -19.87 -11.25 11.68
CA ARG A 284 -20.06 -12.70 11.80
C ARG A 284 -19.91 -13.41 10.45
N ARG A 285 -20.58 -12.91 9.41
CA ARG A 285 -20.53 -13.46 8.03
C ARG A 285 -19.44 -12.77 7.22
N GLN A 286 -18.18 -13.13 7.50
CA GLN A 286 -17.00 -12.44 6.94
C GLN A 286 -16.96 -12.52 5.40
N GLY A 287 -17.24 -13.69 4.81
CA GLY A 287 -17.19 -13.85 3.36
C GLY A 287 -18.24 -13.01 2.64
N LEU A 288 -19.49 -13.00 3.16
CA LEU A 288 -20.57 -12.17 2.62
C LEU A 288 -20.23 -10.67 2.80
N GLY A 289 -19.76 -10.28 3.99
CA GLY A 289 -19.38 -8.91 4.28
C GLY A 289 -18.28 -8.39 3.34
N LEU A 290 -17.28 -9.23 3.04
CA LEU A 290 -16.21 -8.90 2.08
C LEU A 290 -16.79 -8.65 0.68
N MET A 291 -17.62 -9.56 0.17
CA MET A 291 -18.20 -9.41 -1.16
C MET A 291 -19.15 -8.20 -1.26
N MET A 292 -19.99 -7.97 -0.24
CA MET A 292 -20.87 -6.79 -0.19
C MET A 292 -20.07 -5.49 -0.16
N ALA A 293 -18.98 -5.42 0.61
CA ALA A 293 -18.12 -4.25 0.63
C ALA A 293 -17.51 -3.97 -0.74
N LEU A 294 -17.07 -4.99 -1.46
CA LEU A 294 -16.52 -4.83 -2.81
C LEU A 294 -17.59 -4.35 -3.79
N VAL A 295 -18.80 -4.91 -3.74
CA VAL A 295 -19.90 -4.47 -4.59
C VAL A 295 -20.30 -3.02 -4.28
N MET A 296 -20.48 -2.68 -3.00
CA MET A 296 -20.82 -1.30 -2.61
C MET A 296 -19.74 -0.30 -3.00
N GLY A 297 -18.46 -0.68 -2.87
CA GLY A 297 -17.35 0.13 -3.36
C GLY A 297 -17.45 0.41 -4.86
N GLY A 298 -17.81 -0.60 -5.66
CA GLY A 298 -18.07 -0.43 -7.09
C GLY A 298 -19.28 0.46 -7.39
N VAL A 299 -20.36 0.36 -6.59
CA VAL A 299 -21.53 1.26 -6.73
C VAL A 299 -21.12 2.72 -6.49
N PHE A 300 -20.31 3.00 -5.44
CA PHE A 300 -19.83 4.36 -5.19
C PHE A 300 -18.91 4.86 -6.31
N LEU A 301 -18.05 4.01 -6.89
CA LEU A 301 -17.26 4.37 -8.07
C LEU A 301 -18.13 4.69 -9.30
N ILE A 302 -19.15 3.91 -9.56
CA ILE A 302 -20.11 4.18 -10.65
C ILE A 302 -20.84 5.49 -10.39
N SER A 303 -21.21 5.79 -9.15
CA SER A 303 -21.91 7.02 -8.78
C SER A 303 -21.10 8.29 -9.10
N THR A 304 -19.75 8.21 -9.21
CA THR A 304 -18.94 9.33 -9.66
C THR A 304 -19.26 9.77 -11.09
N ASN A 305 -19.82 8.90 -11.94
CA ASN A 305 -20.24 9.22 -13.30
C ASN A 305 -21.49 10.09 -13.37
N LEU A 306 -22.21 10.29 -12.27
CA LEU A 306 -23.35 11.20 -12.18
C LEU A 306 -22.95 12.69 -12.29
N ARG A 307 -21.66 12.98 -12.50
CA ARG A 307 -21.09 14.34 -12.59
C ARG A 307 -21.49 15.21 -11.41
N LEU A 308 -21.43 14.65 -10.21
CA LEU A 308 -21.73 15.34 -8.96
C LEU A 308 -20.80 16.57 -8.80
N PRO A 309 -21.21 17.59 -8.05
CA PRO A 309 -20.28 18.63 -7.61
C PRO A 309 -19.06 18.00 -6.91
N PHE A 310 -17.93 18.68 -6.90
CA PHE A 310 -16.67 18.14 -6.37
C PHE A 310 -16.81 17.54 -4.96
N TYR A 311 -17.55 18.17 -4.06
CA TYR A 311 -17.82 17.64 -2.72
C TYR A 311 -18.64 16.34 -2.74
N GLY A 312 -19.55 16.19 -3.69
CA GLY A 312 -20.29 14.94 -3.92
C GLY A 312 -19.37 13.82 -4.41
N TYR A 313 -18.42 14.15 -5.29
CA TYR A 313 -17.36 13.24 -5.71
C TYR A 313 -16.51 12.79 -4.52
N LEU A 314 -16.05 13.74 -3.70
CA LEU A 314 -15.27 13.43 -2.49
C LEU A 314 -16.03 12.53 -1.52
N LEU A 315 -17.34 12.72 -1.37
CA LEU A 315 -18.19 11.83 -0.56
C LEU A 315 -18.20 10.41 -1.14
N CYS A 316 -18.34 10.24 -2.45
CA CYS A 316 -18.26 8.93 -3.10
C CYS A 316 -16.90 8.26 -2.87
N ILE A 317 -15.81 9.02 -2.98
CA ILE A 317 -14.44 8.52 -2.72
C ILE A 317 -14.28 8.12 -1.24
N GLY A 318 -14.82 8.89 -0.30
CA GLY A 318 -14.80 8.57 1.14
C GLY A 318 -15.60 7.30 1.46
N LEU A 319 -16.79 7.14 0.87
CA LEU A 319 -17.63 5.94 1.02
C LEU A 319 -16.96 4.72 0.37
N TRP A 320 -16.30 4.89 -0.78
CA TRP A 320 -15.47 3.85 -1.37
C TRP A 320 -14.31 3.46 -0.45
N GLY A 321 -13.66 4.42 0.20
CA GLY A 321 -12.64 4.20 1.22
C GLY A 321 -13.17 3.38 2.42
N MET A 322 -14.40 3.66 2.87
CA MET A 322 -15.06 2.84 3.90
C MET A 322 -15.20 1.38 3.47
N CYS A 323 -15.64 1.13 2.24
CA CYS A 323 -15.73 -0.21 1.67
C CYS A 323 -14.36 -0.88 1.58
N GLY A 324 -13.32 -0.13 1.22
CA GLY A 324 -11.93 -0.59 1.20
C GLY A 324 -11.45 -1.05 2.58
N GLY A 325 -11.77 -0.29 3.64
CA GLY A 325 -11.46 -0.64 5.02
C GLY A 325 -12.09 -1.97 5.45
N VAL A 326 -13.38 -2.20 5.10
CA VAL A 326 -14.05 -3.50 5.32
C VAL A 326 -13.32 -4.61 4.57
N ALA A 327 -13.05 -4.41 3.27
CA ALA A 327 -12.48 -5.45 2.41
C ALA A 327 -11.09 -5.88 2.90
N ILE A 328 -10.21 -4.93 3.23
CA ILE A 328 -8.85 -5.21 3.74
C ILE A 328 -8.93 -5.95 5.09
N SER A 329 -9.79 -5.49 6.00
CA SER A 329 -9.93 -6.07 7.33
C SER A 329 -10.47 -7.49 7.28
N LEU A 330 -11.57 -7.73 6.56
CA LEU A 330 -12.19 -9.06 6.46
C LEU A 330 -11.35 -10.03 5.63
N GLY A 331 -10.75 -9.56 4.52
CA GLY A 331 -9.87 -10.41 3.71
C GLY A 331 -8.69 -10.94 4.54
N ARG A 332 -8.06 -10.07 5.33
CA ARG A 332 -6.95 -10.46 6.23
C ARG A 332 -7.43 -11.38 7.34
N ALA A 333 -8.61 -11.12 7.94
CA ALA A 333 -9.15 -11.96 9.01
C ALA A 333 -9.46 -13.37 8.51
N ILE A 334 -10.14 -13.53 7.36
CA ILE A 334 -10.44 -14.85 6.78
C ILE A 334 -9.16 -15.65 6.53
N ILE A 335 -8.13 -15.04 5.97
CA ILE A 335 -6.85 -15.72 5.73
C ILE A 335 -6.20 -16.13 7.06
N GLN A 336 -6.19 -15.22 8.06
CA GLN A 336 -5.57 -15.45 9.35
C GLN A 336 -6.27 -16.55 10.15
N GLU A 337 -7.61 -16.65 10.10
CA GLU A 337 -8.40 -17.66 10.79
C GLU A 337 -8.38 -19.01 10.06
N SER A 338 -8.33 -19.00 8.72
CA SER A 338 -8.34 -20.22 7.91
C SER A 338 -6.99 -20.91 7.78
N ALA A 339 -5.89 -20.18 8.01
CA ALA A 339 -4.55 -20.73 7.87
C ALA A 339 -4.11 -21.49 9.15
N PRO A 340 -3.56 -22.73 9.02
CA PRO A 340 -2.95 -23.45 10.14
C PRO A 340 -1.87 -22.61 10.82
N GLU A 341 -1.70 -22.74 12.14
CA GLU A 341 -0.76 -21.90 12.92
C GLU A 341 0.65 -21.84 12.32
N ASN A 342 1.17 -22.99 11.90
CA ASN A 342 2.50 -23.13 11.31
C ASN A 342 2.66 -22.43 9.94
N TYR A 343 1.55 -22.16 9.23
CA TYR A 343 1.52 -21.55 7.89
C TYR A 343 0.91 -20.15 7.87
N ARG A 344 0.40 -19.66 9.01
CA ARG A 344 -0.33 -18.38 9.09
C ARG A 344 0.48 -17.19 8.56
N ALA A 345 1.74 -17.07 8.97
CA ALA A 345 2.61 -16.00 8.47
C ALA A 345 2.85 -16.07 6.95
N ARG A 346 3.00 -17.28 6.41
CA ARG A 346 3.18 -17.50 4.96
C ARG A 346 1.91 -17.18 4.18
N ALA A 347 0.76 -17.61 4.68
CA ALA A 347 -0.53 -17.30 4.06
C ALA A 347 -0.79 -15.80 3.99
N LEU A 348 -0.48 -15.05 5.07
CA LEU A 348 -0.58 -13.59 5.10
C LEU A 348 0.42 -12.91 4.15
N SER A 349 1.63 -13.44 4.00
CA SER A 349 2.60 -12.91 3.03
C SER A 349 2.12 -13.10 1.60
N ILE A 350 1.58 -14.27 1.26
CA ILE A 350 1.03 -14.56 -0.08
C ILE A 350 -0.23 -13.70 -0.33
N TYR A 351 -1.08 -13.52 0.68
CA TYR A 351 -2.21 -12.60 0.62
C TYR A 351 -1.78 -11.16 0.26
N SER A 352 -0.74 -10.67 0.92
CA SER A 352 -0.19 -9.34 0.63
C SER A 352 0.39 -9.26 -0.77
N LEU A 353 1.12 -10.30 -1.21
CA LEU A 353 1.62 -10.39 -2.58
C LEU A 353 0.49 -10.46 -3.62
N GLY A 354 -0.60 -11.15 -3.32
CA GLY A 354 -1.78 -11.19 -4.19
C GLY A 354 -2.40 -9.81 -4.41
N THR A 355 -2.59 -9.06 -3.32
CA THR A 355 -3.15 -7.71 -3.37
C THR A 355 -2.20 -6.73 -4.08
N LEU A 356 -0.93 -6.72 -3.70
CA LEU A 356 0.08 -5.83 -4.28
C LEU A 356 0.40 -6.19 -5.74
N GLY A 357 0.35 -7.48 -6.09
CA GLY A 357 0.65 -7.97 -7.44
C GLY A 357 -0.34 -7.50 -8.50
N GLY A 358 -1.59 -7.24 -8.10
CA GLY A 358 -2.59 -6.63 -8.98
C GLY A 358 -2.31 -5.15 -9.29
N GLY A 359 -1.64 -4.43 -8.39
CA GLY A 359 -1.42 -3.00 -8.51
C GLY A 359 -0.73 -2.53 -9.80
N PRO A 360 0.43 -3.08 -10.18
CA PRO A 360 1.11 -2.71 -11.43
C PRO A 360 0.27 -2.97 -12.68
N VAL A 361 -0.43 -4.10 -12.71
CA VAL A 361 -1.36 -4.44 -13.81
C VAL A 361 -2.52 -3.44 -13.84
N GLY A 362 -3.06 -3.12 -12.66
CA GLY A 362 -4.12 -2.14 -12.49
C GLY A 362 -3.72 -0.75 -12.94
N ALA A 363 -2.53 -0.29 -12.57
CA ALA A 363 -2.03 1.01 -12.95
C ALA A 363 -1.96 1.19 -14.48
N ILE A 364 -1.40 0.21 -15.20
CA ILE A 364 -1.36 0.26 -16.67
C ILE A 364 -2.75 0.15 -17.28
N SER A 365 -3.55 -0.84 -16.86
CA SER A 365 -4.86 -1.07 -17.47
C SER A 365 -5.81 0.11 -17.24
N MET A 366 -5.86 0.66 -16.02
CA MET A 366 -6.67 1.85 -15.74
C MET A 366 -6.12 3.10 -16.43
N GLY A 367 -4.80 3.20 -16.58
CA GLY A 367 -4.16 4.26 -17.37
C GLY A 367 -4.53 4.20 -18.85
N TYR A 368 -4.58 3.00 -19.43
CA TYR A 368 -5.04 2.80 -20.79
C TYR A 368 -6.53 3.18 -20.94
N PHE A 369 -7.41 2.68 -20.06
CA PHE A 369 -8.82 3.04 -20.12
C PHE A 369 -9.04 4.53 -19.89
N ALA A 370 -8.29 5.18 -19.00
CA ALA A 370 -8.37 6.63 -18.84
C ALA A 370 -8.04 7.40 -20.12
N SER A 371 -7.06 6.93 -20.91
CA SER A 371 -6.67 7.59 -22.15
C SER A 371 -7.63 7.34 -23.31
N VAL A 372 -8.38 6.22 -23.33
CA VAL A 372 -9.30 5.87 -24.43
C VAL A 372 -10.73 6.36 -24.17
N ILE A 373 -11.24 6.17 -22.96
CA ILE A 373 -12.65 6.45 -22.62
C ILE A 373 -12.83 7.50 -21.52
N GLY A 374 -11.71 8.07 -21.04
CA GLY A 374 -11.70 9.04 -19.96
C GLY A 374 -11.74 8.44 -18.54
N PRO A 375 -11.36 9.24 -17.52
CA PRO A 375 -11.20 8.75 -16.16
C PRO A 375 -12.51 8.31 -15.50
N LEU A 376 -13.62 9.02 -15.70
CA LEU A 376 -14.92 8.64 -15.12
C LEU A 376 -15.44 7.31 -15.70
N SER A 377 -15.34 7.13 -17.03
CA SER A 377 -15.71 5.86 -17.66
C SER A 377 -14.77 4.73 -17.23
N GLY A 378 -13.51 5.04 -16.94
CA GLY A 378 -12.56 4.11 -16.36
C GLY A 378 -13.03 3.55 -15.00
N PHE A 379 -13.65 4.36 -14.15
CA PHE A 379 -14.26 3.87 -12.90
C PHE A 379 -15.37 2.85 -13.13
N PHE A 380 -16.15 3.01 -14.20
CA PHE A 380 -17.15 2.01 -14.57
C PHE A 380 -16.50 0.67 -14.93
N VAL A 381 -15.40 0.70 -15.70
CA VAL A 381 -14.62 -0.51 -16.03
C VAL A 381 -14.06 -1.16 -14.77
N ALA A 382 -13.50 -0.35 -13.86
CA ALA A 382 -12.97 -0.85 -12.59
C ALA A 382 -14.05 -1.53 -11.73
N ALA A 383 -15.23 -0.92 -11.62
CA ALA A 383 -16.36 -1.48 -10.89
C ALA A 383 -16.89 -2.77 -11.57
N ALA A 384 -17.04 -2.76 -12.90
CA ALA A 384 -17.48 -3.93 -13.65
C ALA A 384 -16.51 -5.13 -13.48
N GLY A 385 -15.20 -4.88 -13.51
CA GLY A 385 -14.20 -5.91 -13.27
C GLY A 385 -14.31 -6.55 -11.88
N VAL A 386 -14.52 -5.74 -10.84
CA VAL A 386 -14.76 -6.25 -9.48
C VAL A 386 -16.09 -6.98 -9.40
N PHE A 387 -17.18 -6.47 -10.00
CA PHE A 387 -18.48 -7.13 -10.00
C PHE A 387 -18.41 -8.50 -10.66
N LEU A 388 -17.79 -8.60 -11.82
CA LEU A 388 -17.59 -9.89 -12.51
C LEU A 388 -16.79 -10.87 -11.64
N THR A 389 -15.76 -10.39 -10.96
CA THR A 389 -14.95 -11.22 -10.06
C THR A 389 -15.79 -11.68 -8.85
N VAL A 390 -16.57 -10.79 -8.24
CA VAL A 390 -17.45 -11.13 -7.12
C VAL A 390 -18.53 -12.12 -7.55
N VAL A 391 -19.16 -11.93 -8.70
CA VAL A 391 -20.16 -12.86 -9.24
C VAL A 391 -19.52 -14.23 -9.51
N GLY A 392 -18.33 -14.28 -10.12
CA GLY A 392 -17.60 -15.52 -10.35
C GLY A 392 -17.29 -16.25 -9.04
N VAL A 393 -16.80 -15.54 -8.03
CA VAL A 393 -16.51 -16.12 -6.71
C VAL A 393 -17.82 -16.58 -6.02
N TRP A 394 -18.89 -15.79 -6.11
CA TRP A 394 -20.18 -16.14 -5.53
C TRP A 394 -20.77 -17.44 -6.12
N THR A 395 -20.68 -17.59 -7.42
CA THR A 395 -21.29 -18.75 -8.13
C THR A 395 -20.41 -20.00 -8.03
N MET A 396 -19.08 -19.85 -8.01
CA MET A 396 -18.14 -20.97 -8.08
C MET A 396 -17.65 -21.44 -6.71
N THR A 397 -17.91 -20.68 -5.63
CA THR A 397 -17.36 -20.98 -4.31
C THR A 397 -18.38 -20.85 -3.19
N SER A 398 -18.06 -21.43 -2.03
CA SER A 398 -18.88 -21.31 -0.82
C SER A 398 -18.47 -20.13 0.08
N LEU A 399 -17.72 -19.15 -0.43
CA LEU A 399 -17.18 -18.04 0.38
C LEU A 399 -18.29 -17.26 1.09
N ALA A 400 -19.46 -17.07 0.45
CA ALA A 400 -20.63 -16.41 1.05
C ALA A 400 -21.12 -17.05 2.37
N LYS A 401 -20.82 -18.34 2.56
CA LYS A 401 -21.22 -19.12 3.73
C LYS A 401 -20.13 -19.18 4.81
N VAL A 402 -19.01 -18.49 4.59
CA VAL A 402 -17.91 -18.45 5.56
C VAL A 402 -18.27 -17.52 6.71
N ASP A 403 -18.51 -18.12 7.87
CA ASP A 403 -18.69 -17.42 9.13
C ASP A 403 -17.36 -17.32 9.89
N ARG A 404 -17.30 -16.39 10.85
CA ARG A 404 -16.19 -16.25 11.81
C ARG A 404 -16.05 -17.57 12.60
N LEU A 405 -14.84 -18.08 12.71
CA LEU A 405 -14.49 -19.26 13.51
C LEU A 405 -14.50 -18.96 15.01
#